data_a30a4385be8ceb79de2ea867ed9d6897
#
_entry.id   a30a4385be8ceb79de2ea867ed9d6897
#
_cell.length_a   1.000
_cell.length_b   1.000
_cell.length_c   1.000
_cell.angle_alpha   90.00
_cell.angle_beta   90.00
_cell.angle_gamma   90.00
#
_symmetry.space_group_name_H-M   'P 1'
#
loop_
_entity.id
_entity.type
_entity.pdbx_description
1 polymer ?
#
loop_
_entity_poly.entity_id
_entity_poly.type
_entity_poly.pdbx_seq_one_letter_code
_entity_poly.pdbx_strand_id
1 'polypeptide(L)'
;HTPVCPIAAMECAERKLYATQFHPEVMHTAEGMKMLHDFVYDVCGCSGDWKMDSFVTTTIQALREKIGGGKVLCALSGGVDSSVAAVLLSKAVGKQLTCVFVDHGLLRKNEGDEVESVFGPEGPYELNFIRVNAQERFYSKLAGVEEPEEKRKIIGEEFIRVFEEEAKKIGAVDFLVQGTIYPDVIESGLGKSAVIKSHHNVGGLPDYVDFKEIVEPLRLLFKDEVRKVGLELGIPEYLVFRQPFPGPGLGIRIIGEVTAEKVRIVQDADAIYREEIAKAGVDKRLGQYFAALTNMRSVGVMGDFRTYDYAVALRAVETSDFMTAEAAEIPWEVLQKVMNRIVNEVKGVNRVMYDLTSKPSGTIEFE
;
A
#
# COMPACT_ATOMS: atom_id res chain seq x y z
N HIS A 1 23.03 -22.51 -21.70
CA HIS A 1 22.32 -23.78 -21.44
C HIS A 1 22.52 -24.20 -19.97
N THR A 2 21.60 -24.98 -19.48
CA THR A 2 21.69 -25.63 -18.17
C THR A 2 21.50 -27.15 -18.36
N PRO A 3 21.77 -27.98 -17.33
CA PRO A 3 21.54 -29.42 -17.43
C PRO A 3 20.11 -29.81 -17.81
N VAL A 4 19.12 -28.97 -17.49
CA VAL A 4 17.68 -29.20 -17.75
C VAL A 4 17.10 -28.30 -18.81
N CYS A 5 17.85 -27.30 -19.31
CA CYS A 5 17.41 -26.36 -20.35
C CYS A 5 18.53 -26.20 -21.40
N PRO A 6 18.42 -26.84 -22.58
CA PRO A 6 19.46 -26.77 -23.62
C PRO A 6 19.68 -25.35 -24.18
N ILE A 7 18.61 -24.53 -24.19
CA ILE A 7 18.65 -23.16 -24.70
C ILE A 7 18.02 -22.25 -23.64
N ALA A 8 18.80 -21.85 -22.63
CA ALA A 8 18.33 -20.95 -21.58
C ALA A 8 18.33 -19.49 -22.01
N ALA A 9 19.24 -19.11 -22.92
CA ALA A 9 19.31 -17.80 -23.55
C ALA A 9 19.89 -17.92 -24.95
N MET A 10 19.61 -16.94 -25.81
CA MET A 10 20.18 -16.84 -27.15
C MET A 10 20.35 -15.38 -27.56
N GLU A 11 21.30 -15.16 -28.48
CA GLU A 11 21.53 -13.84 -29.05
C GLU A 11 21.77 -13.91 -30.56
N CYS A 12 21.44 -12.81 -31.21
CA CYS A 12 21.86 -12.50 -32.59
C CYS A 12 22.33 -11.04 -32.63
N ALA A 13 23.61 -10.82 -32.37
CA ALA A 13 24.18 -9.48 -32.27
C ALA A 13 23.98 -8.63 -33.53
N GLU A 14 24.08 -9.24 -34.74
CA GLU A 14 23.84 -8.56 -36.02
C GLU A 14 22.43 -7.97 -36.13
N ARG A 15 21.43 -8.67 -35.56
CA ARG A 15 20.03 -8.23 -35.56
C ARG A 15 19.61 -7.54 -34.26
N LYS A 16 20.51 -7.40 -33.30
CA LYS A 16 20.24 -6.89 -31.96
C LYS A 16 19.07 -7.60 -31.28
N LEU A 17 19.01 -8.94 -31.41
CA LEU A 17 17.99 -9.79 -30.79
C LEU A 17 18.61 -10.55 -29.64
N TYR A 18 18.02 -10.44 -28.48
CA TYR A 18 18.44 -11.10 -27.24
C TYR A 18 17.22 -11.70 -26.58
N ALA A 19 17.32 -12.93 -26.12
CA ALA A 19 16.21 -13.63 -25.47
C ALA A 19 16.69 -14.50 -24.33
N THR A 20 15.92 -14.55 -23.25
CA THR A 20 16.12 -15.44 -22.10
C THR A 20 14.86 -16.21 -21.79
N GLN A 21 15.00 -17.43 -21.26
CA GLN A 21 13.90 -18.24 -20.73
C GLN A 21 13.81 -18.14 -19.20
N PHE A 22 14.74 -17.48 -18.57
CA PHE A 22 14.77 -17.22 -17.14
C PHE A 22 14.58 -15.73 -16.88
N HIS A 23 14.35 -15.40 -15.63
CA HIS A 23 14.17 -14.04 -15.15
C HIS A 23 15.52 -13.45 -14.70
N PRO A 24 16.17 -12.56 -15.48
CA PRO A 24 17.41 -11.93 -15.05
C PRO A 24 17.22 -10.95 -13.89
N GLU A 25 16.00 -10.42 -13.70
CA GLU A 25 15.66 -9.44 -12.67
C GLU A 25 15.51 -10.04 -11.27
N VAL A 26 15.37 -11.37 -11.14
CA VAL A 26 15.14 -11.99 -9.82
C VAL A 26 16.45 -12.27 -9.08
N MET A 27 16.41 -12.23 -7.75
CA MET A 27 17.58 -12.42 -6.88
C MET A 27 18.27 -13.78 -7.04
N HIS A 28 17.56 -14.82 -7.50
CA HIS A 28 18.11 -16.16 -7.73
C HIS A 28 18.97 -16.27 -8.99
N THR A 29 18.93 -15.28 -9.88
CA THR A 29 19.80 -15.22 -11.04
C THR A 29 21.09 -14.47 -10.68
N ALA A 30 22.14 -15.21 -10.33
CA ALA A 30 23.38 -14.67 -9.74
C ALA A 30 24.00 -13.51 -10.56
N GLU A 31 24.00 -13.57 -11.89
CA GLU A 31 24.54 -12.53 -12.80
C GLU A 31 23.45 -11.70 -13.47
N GLY A 32 22.18 -11.80 -13.00
CA GLY A 32 21.04 -11.19 -13.65
C GLY A 32 21.15 -9.66 -13.79
N MET A 33 21.56 -8.97 -12.73
CA MET A 33 21.76 -7.52 -12.77
C MET A 33 22.86 -7.09 -13.75
N LYS A 34 23.94 -7.89 -13.87
CA LYS A 34 24.99 -7.62 -14.86
C LYS A 34 24.46 -7.80 -16.28
N MET A 35 23.66 -8.85 -16.53
CA MET A 35 23.04 -9.07 -17.83
C MET A 35 22.13 -7.91 -18.24
N LEU A 36 21.30 -7.41 -17.31
CA LEU A 36 20.44 -6.25 -17.53
C LEU A 36 21.26 -4.98 -17.79
N HIS A 37 22.32 -4.75 -16.99
CA HIS A 37 23.23 -3.62 -17.19
C HIS A 37 23.87 -3.64 -18.58
N ASP A 38 24.49 -4.75 -18.95
CA ASP A 38 25.16 -4.90 -20.26
C ASP A 38 24.15 -4.72 -21.42
N PHE A 39 22.93 -5.28 -21.28
CA PHE A 39 21.90 -5.08 -22.30
C PHE A 39 21.47 -3.61 -22.42
N VAL A 40 21.19 -2.93 -21.31
CA VAL A 40 20.71 -1.55 -21.31
C VAL A 40 21.80 -0.58 -21.79
N TYR A 41 23.02 -0.72 -21.30
CA TYR A 41 24.08 0.24 -21.61
C TYR A 41 24.86 -0.12 -22.87
N ASP A 42 25.28 -1.38 -23.01
CA ASP A 42 26.18 -1.77 -24.13
C ASP A 42 25.40 -2.09 -25.41
N VAL A 43 24.21 -2.75 -25.27
CA VAL A 43 23.41 -3.12 -26.46
C VAL A 43 22.46 -2.01 -26.87
N CYS A 44 21.69 -1.46 -25.91
CA CYS A 44 20.71 -0.38 -26.17
C CYS A 44 21.37 0.99 -26.28
N GLY A 45 22.57 1.18 -25.71
CA GLY A 45 23.28 2.46 -25.69
C GLY A 45 22.62 3.54 -24.84
N CYS A 46 21.92 3.16 -23.80
CA CYS A 46 21.29 4.13 -22.88
C CYS A 46 22.35 4.92 -22.13
N SER A 47 22.13 6.23 -21.98
CA SER A 47 23.09 7.16 -21.37
C SER A 47 23.08 7.16 -19.84
N GLY A 48 22.04 6.61 -19.20
CA GLY A 48 21.90 6.63 -17.74
C GLY A 48 21.71 8.03 -17.15
N ASP A 49 21.15 8.95 -17.92
CA ASP A 49 20.98 10.36 -17.57
C ASP A 49 19.68 10.67 -16.80
N TRP A 50 18.87 9.67 -16.53
CA TRP A 50 17.73 9.80 -15.64
C TRP A 50 18.19 10.07 -14.19
N LYS A 51 17.95 11.30 -13.70
CA LYS A 51 18.36 11.77 -12.37
C LYS A 51 17.19 12.35 -11.62
N MET A 52 17.12 12.08 -10.32
CA MET A 52 16.06 12.58 -9.44
C MET A 52 16.29 14.02 -8.96
N ASP A 53 17.53 14.53 -8.99
CA ASP A 53 17.92 15.81 -8.37
C ASP A 53 17.12 17.03 -8.85
N SER A 54 16.54 16.95 -10.03
CA SER A 54 15.70 18.05 -10.58
C SER A 54 14.21 17.69 -10.66
N PHE A 55 13.83 16.45 -10.35
CA PHE A 55 12.47 15.96 -10.55
C PHE A 55 11.44 16.77 -9.76
N VAL A 56 11.68 17.00 -8.48
CA VAL A 56 10.76 17.75 -7.60
C VAL A 56 10.50 19.15 -8.15
N THR A 57 11.57 19.89 -8.44
CA THR A 57 11.47 21.28 -8.93
C THR A 57 10.77 21.34 -10.29
N THR A 58 11.17 20.47 -11.22
CA THR A 58 10.60 20.42 -12.56
C THR A 58 9.12 20.02 -12.53
N THR A 59 8.78 19.02 -11.71
CA THR A 59 7.39 18.55 -11.59
C THR A 59 6.50 19.62 -10.95
N ILE A 60 6.96 20.29 -9.90
CA ILE A 60 6.21 21.41 -9.28
C ILE A 60 5.95 22.51 -10.29
N GLN A 61 6.94 22.88 -11.10
CA GLN A 61 6.78 23.90 -12.13
C GLN A 61 5.78 23.46 -13.22
N ALA A 62 5.91 22.24 -13.73
CA ALA A 62 5.00 21.70 -14.72
C ALA A 62 3.54 21.58 -14.22
N LEU A 63 3.37 21.17 -12.95
CA LEU A 63 2.05 21.14 -12.33
C LEU A 63 1.44 22.52 -12.20
N ARG A 64 2.24 23.51 -11.81
CA ARG A 64 1.79 24.90 -11.69
C ARG A 64 1.34 25.48 -13.03
N GLU A 65 2.10 25.24 -14.08
CA GLU A 65 1.74 25.67 -15.44
C GLU A 65 0.49 24.95 -15.96
N LYS A 66 0.39 23.65 -15.74
CA LYS A 66 -0.73 22.82 -16.19
C LYS A 66 -2.04 23.20 -15.50
N ILE A 67 -2.01 23.40 -14.20
CA ILE A 67 -3.20 23.63 -13.37
C ILE A 67 -3.65 25.10 -13.43
N GLY A 68 -2.69 26.03 -13.47
CA GLY A 68 -3.00 27.46 -13.46
C GLY A 68 -3.87 27.86 -12.27
N GLY A 69 -5.05 28.42 -12.55
CA GLY A 69 -6.06 28.80 -11.52
C GLY A 69 -7.08 27.72 -11.20
N GLY A 70 -6.93 26.49 -11.71
CA GLY A 70 -7.91 25.42 -11.56
C GLY A 70 -7.95 24.83 -10.14
N LYS A 71 -9.10 24.25 -9.79
CA LYS A 71 -9.29 23.52 -8.52
C LYS A 71 -8.90 22.06 -8.69
N VAL A 72 -8.21 21.52 -7.71
CA VAL A 72 -7.65 20.18 -7.70
C VAL A 72 -8.23 19.35 -6.56
N LEU A 73 -8.69 18.15 -6.86
CA LEU A 73 -9.19 17.18 -5.88
C LEU A 73 -8.25 15.98 -5.81
N CYS A 74 -7.89 15.55 -4.62
CA CYS A 74 -7.05 14.38 -4.37
C CYS A 74 -7.72 13.45 -3.37
N ALA A 75 -7.85 12.17 -3.73
CA ALA A 75 -8.16 11.12 -2.77
C ALA A 75 -6.88 10.73 -2.02
N LEU A 76 -6.80 11.13 -0.76
CA LEU A 76 -5.66 10.83 0.09
C LEU A 76 -5.93 9.53 0.85
N SER A 77 -5.25 8.45 0.49
CA SER A 77 -5.41 7.14 1.14
C SER A 77 -4.54 6.94 2.38
N GLY A 78 -3.62 7.87 2.67
CA GLY A 78 -2.59 7.70 3.70
C GLY A 78 -1.40 6.83 3.25
N GLY A 79 -1.44 6.24 2.05
CA GLY A 79 -0.30 5.56 1.44
C GLY A 79 0.77 6.54 0.93
N VAL A 80 2.01 6.06 0.75
CA VAL A 80 3.14 6.92 0.35
C VAL A 80 2.89 7.63 -0.98
N ASP A 81 2.29 6.96 -1.98
CA ASP A 81 2.10 7.52 -3.31
C ASP A 81 1.12 8.70 -3.30
N SER A 82 -0.06 8.51 -2.69
CA SER A 82 -1.04 9.60 -2.53
C SER A 82 -0.49 10.76 -1.68
N SER A 83 0.32 10.44 -0.68
CA SER A 83 0.96 11.46 0.17
C SER A 83 1.99 12.29 -0.60
N VAL A 84 2.85 11.65 -1.38
CA VAL A 84 3.86 12.35 -2.21
C VAL A 84 3.17 13.18 -3.30
N ALA A 85 2.14 12.64 -3.97
CA ALA A 85 1.36 13.38 -4.95
C ALA A 85 0.69 14.63 -4.32
N ALA A 86 0.09 14.49 -3.15
CA ALA A 86 -0.56 15.59 -2.43
C ALA A 86 0.45 16.69 -2.05
N VAL A 87 1.65 16.32 -1.56
CA VAL A 87 2.68 17.32 -1.19
C VAL A 87 3.26 18.03 -2.41
N LEU A 88 3.52 17.32 -3.52
CA LEU A 88 3.93 17.95 -4.78
C LEU A 88 2.93 19.01 -5.23
N LEU A 89 1.65 18.67 -5.19
CA LEU A 89 0.56 19.58 -5.56
C LEU A 89 0.37 20.73 -4.57
N SER A 90 0.49 20.46 -3.28
CA SER A 90 0.47 21.52 -2.25
C SER A 90 1.56 22.58 -2.54
N LYS A 91 2.77 22.14 -2.88
CA LYS A 91 3.88 23.06 -3.25
C LYS A 91 3.66 23.74 -4.60
N ALA A 92 2.92 23.14 -5.52
CA ALA A 92 2.62 23.73 -6.83
C ALA A 92 1.49 24.76 -6.76
N VAL A 93 0.37 24.43 -6.12
CA VAL A 93 -0.88 25.19 -6.22
C VAL A 93 -1.53 25.55 -4.87
N GLY A 94 -0.92 25.15 -3.75
CA GLY A 94 -1.37 25.52 -2.41
C GLY A 94 -2.85 25.19 -2.15
N LYS A 95 -3.61 26.15 -1.67
CA LYS A 95 -5.03 26.02 -1.29
C LYS A 95 -6.00 25.74 -2.47
N GLN A 96 -5.54 25.67 -3.71
CA GLN A 96 -6.34 25.16 -4.81
C GLN A 96 -6.54 23.64 -4.70
N LEU A 97 -5.65 22.95 -3.94
CA LEU A 97 -5.74 21.53 -3.66
C LEU A 97 -6.67 21.25 -2.48
N THR A 98 -7.63 20.36 -2.68
CA THR A 98 -8.44 19.76 -1.62
C THR A 98 -8.16 18.27 -1.57
N CYS A 99 -7.70 17.78 -0.42
CA CYS A 99 -7.48 16.36 -0.14
C CYS A 99 -8.64 15.80 0.68
N VAL A 100 -9.27 14.74 0.20
CA VAL A 100 -10.32 14.02 0.92
C VAL A 100 -9.73 12.72 1.44
N PHE A 101 -9.73 12.54 2.75
CA PHE A 101 -9.33 11.33 3.44
C PHE A 101 -10.55 10.63 4.02
N VAL A 102 -10.82 9.41 3.56
CA VAL A 102 -11.96 8.61 4.02
C VAL A 102 -11.50 7.67 5.14
N ASP A 103 -11.93 7.97 6.36
CA ASP A 103 -11.77 7.08 7.50
C ASP A 103 -12.90 6.04 7.51
N HIS A 104 -12.64 4.92 6.86
CA HIS A 104 -13.59 3.82 6.71
C HIS A 104 -13.59 2.83 7.89
N GLY A 105 -12.84 3.11 8.95
CA GLY A 105 -12.78 2.26 10.14
C GLY A 105 -11.90 1.00 10.01
N LEU A 106 -11.42 0.67 8.81
CA LEU A 106 -10.57 -0.50 8.56
C LEU A 106 -9.07 -0.12 8.49
N LEU A 107 -8.72 1.06 8.98
CA LEU A 107 -7.34 1.55 9.06
C LEU A 107 -6.59 0.89 10.23
N ARG A 108 -5.25 0.97 10.21
CA ARG A 108 -4.44 0.62 11.37
C ARG A 108 -4.80 1.52 12.57
N LYS A 109 -4.42 1.07 13.76
CA LYS A 109 -4.61 1.86 14.99
C LYS A 109 -3.97 3.25 14.84
N ASN A 110 -4.74 4.30 15.13
CA ASN A 110 -4.36 5.71 15.07
C ASN A 110 -3.95 6.24 13.68
N GLU A 111 -4.05 5.44 12.61
CA GLU A 111 -3.58 5.84 11.28
C GLU A 111 -4.30 7.08 10.74
N GLY A 112 -5.60 7.22 10.98
CA GLY A 112 -6.35 8.40 10.59
C GLY A 112 -5.84 9.68 11.27
N ASP A 113 -5.51 9.59 12.56
CA ASP A 113 -4.98 10.72 13.34
C ASP A 113 -3.54 11.08 12.90
N GLU A 114 -2.72 10.06 12.56
CA GLU A 114 -1.39 10.28 11.99
C GLU A 114 -1.46 11.02 10.65
N VAL A 115 -2.38 10.64 9.77
CA VAL A 115 -2.58 11.30 8.47
C VAL A 115 -3.07 12.74 8.69
N GLU A 116 -4.02 12.96 9.58
CA GLU A 116 -4.54 14.29 9.90
C GLU A 116 -3.49 15.18 10.55
N SER A 117 -2.59 14.66 11.38
CA SER A 117 -1.49 15.43 11.97
C SER A 117 -0.50 15.96 10.94
N VAL A 118 -0.37 15.30 9.79
CA VAL A 118 0.55 15.70 8.71
C VAL A 118 -0.15 16.56 7.66
N PHE A 119 -1.36 16.22 7.27
CA PHE A 119 -2.07 16.85 6.15
C PHE A 119 -3.23 17.76 6.60
N GLY A 120 -3.60 17.72 7.87
CA GLY A 120 -4.66 18.53 8.43
C GLY A 120 -4.26 19.99 8.63
N PRO A 121 -5.17 20.81 9.21
CA PRO A 121 -4.95 22.24 9.39
C PRO A 121 -3.71 22.62 10.22
N GLU A 122 -3.30 21.77 11.15
CA GLU A 122 -2.11 21.93 12.00
C GLU A 122 -0.84 21.39 11.34
N GLY A 123 -0.96 20.74 10.18
CA GLY A 123 0.16 20.14 9.45
C GLY A 123 0.98 21.18 8.68
N PRO A 124 2.18 20.79 8.20
CA PRO A 124 3.14 21.70 7.56
C PRO A 124 2.80 22.06 6.11
N TYR A 125 1.73 21.52 5.53
CA TYR A 125 1.43 21.67 4.10
C TYR A 125 0.22 22.59 3.86
N GLU A 126 0.34 23.48 2.89
CA GLU A 126 -0.74 24.37 2.45
C GLU A 126 -1.69 23.65 1.50
N LEU A 127 -2.74 23.03 2.04
CA LEU A 127 -3.83 22.39 1.31
C LEU A 127 -5.13 22.46 2.10
N ASN A 128 -6.25 22.15 1.47
CA ASN A 128 -7.50 21.91 2.19
C ASN A 128 -7.60 20.41 2.50
N PHE A 129 -7.82 20.07 3.76
CA PHE A 129 -7.95 18.69 4.20
C PHE A 129 -9.36 18.42 4.74
N ILE A 130 -9.97 17.36 4.26
CA ILE A 130 -11.29 16.90 4.69
C ILE A 130 -11.15 15.45 5.14
N ARG A 131 -11.34 15.18 6.43
CA ARG A 131 -11.48 13.82 6.96
C ARG A 131 -12.96 13.46 7.04
N VAL A 132 -13.35 12.41 6.34
CA VAL A 132 -14.72 11.89 6.35
C VAL A 132 -14.76 10.67 7.25
N ASN A 133 -15.46 10.76 8.38
CA ASN A 133 -15.71 9.60 9.21
C ASN A 133 -16.86 8.79 8.60
N ALA A 134 -16.52 7.66 7.99
CA ALA A 134 -17.46 6.75 7.33
C ALA A 134 -17.53 5.36 8.00
N GLN A 135 -16.92 5.18 9.19
CA GLN A 135 -16.74 3.88 9.84
C GLN A 135 -18.04 3.09 9.97
N GLU A 136 -19.10 3.66 10.55
CA GLU A 136 -20.40 3.02 10.70
C GLU A 136 -21.02 2.59 9.37
N ARG A 137 -20.80 3.38 8.32
CA ARG A 137 -21.29 3.10 6.99
C ARG A 137 -20.64 1.86 6.41
N PHE A 138 -19.32 1.72 6.53
CA PHE A 138 -18.59 0.55 6.08
C PHE A 138 -18.95 -0.69 6.91
N TYR A 139 -19.00 -0.59 8.23
CA TYR A 139 -19.41 -1.72 9.08
C TYR A 139 -20.81 -2.21 8.75
N SER A 140 -21.75 -1.30 8.52
CA SER A 140 -23.14 -1.67 8.16
C SER A 140 -23.21 -2.40 6.82
N LYS A 141 -22.35 -2.04 5.85
CA LYS A 141 -22.30 -2.70 4.54
C LYS A 141 -21.60 -4.07 4.58
N LEU A 142 -20.67 -4.25 5.51
CA LEU A 142 -19.93 -5.50 5.69
C LEU A 142 -20.61 -6.49 6.64
N ALA A 143 -21.72 -6.10 7.28
CA ALA A 143 -22.45 -6.97 8.18
C ALA A 143 -22.93 -8.25 7.48
N GLY A 144 -22.55 -9.41 8.01
CA GLY A 144 -22.88 -10.73 7.45
C GLY A 144 -22.09 -11.12 6.21
N VAL A 145 -21.12 -10.30 5.75
CA VAL A 145 -20.30 -10.62 4.59
C VAL A 145 -19.03 -11.35 5.03
N GLU A 146 -18.86 -12.59 4.56
CA GLU A 146 -17.73 -13.46 4.91
C GLU A 146 -16.79 -13.72 3.72
N GLU A 147 -17.28 -13.61 2.49
CA GLU A 147 -16.55 -13.94 1.28
C GLU A 147 -15.53 -12.83 0.94
N PRO A 148 -14.23 -13.15 0.74
CA PRO A 148 -13.17 -12.16 0.57
C PRO A 148 -13.36 -11.19 -0.60
N GLU A 149 -13.76 -11.70 -1.76
CA GLU A 149 -13.93 -10.86 -2.95
C GLU A 149 -15.16 -9.94 -2.81
N GLU A 150 -16.21 -10.39 -2.13
CA GLU A 150 -17.37 -9.57 -1.83
C GLU A 150 -17.01 -8.44 -0.86
N LYS A 151 -16.22 -8.71 0.19
CA LYS A 151 -15.67 -7.67 1.07
C LYS A 151 -14.88 -6.63 0.30
N ARG A 152 -13.95 -7.06 -0.56
CA ARG A 152 -13.13 -6.17 -1.40
C ARG A 152 -13.99 -5.26 -2.27
N LYS A 153 -14.99 -5.85 -2.92
CA LYS A 153 -15.92 -5.13 -3.79
C LYS A 153 -16.73 -4.09 -3.02
N ILE A 154 -17.32 -4.49 -1.90
CA ILE A 154 -18.12 -3.58 -1.06
C ILE A 154 -17.28 -2.41 -0.55
N ILE A 155 -16.09 -2.69 -0.02
CA ILE A 155 -15.19 -1.66 0.51
C ILE A 155 -14.82 -0.68 -0.60
N GLY A 156 -14.51 -1.19 -1.79
CA GLY A 156 -14.14 -0.35 -2.91
C GLY A 156 -15.27 0.52 -3.44
N GLU A 157 -16.42 -0.09 -3.68
CA GLU A 157 -17.61 0.66 -4.14
C GLU A 157 -18.02 1.74 -3.14
N GLU A 158 -17.99 1.41 -1.85
CA GLU A 158 -18.40 2.35 -0.82
C GLU A 158 -17.41 3.50 -0.65
N PHE A 159 -16.10 3.22 -0.79
CA PHE A 159 -15.07 4.26 -0.80
C PHE A 159 -15.33 5.29 -1.90
N ILE A 160 -15.64 4.83 -3.11
CA ILE A 160 -15.94 5.72 -4.23
C ILE A 160 -17.18 6.56 -3.95
N ARG A 161 -18.24 5.94 -3.44
CA ARG A 161 -19.50 6.66 -3.14
C ARG A 161 -19.27 7.77 -2.10
N VAL A 162 -18.52 7.47 -1.04
CA VAL A 162 -18.19 8.49 -0.03
C VAL A 162 -17.37 9.61 -0.66
N PHE A 163 -16.38 9.26 -1.48
CA PHE A 163 -15.55 10.25 -2.16
C PHE A 163 -16.34 11.13 -3.11
N GLU A 164 -17.26 10.54 -3.90
CA GLU A 164 -18.17 11.29 -4.80
C GLU A 164 -19.11 12.23 -4.05
N GLU A 165 -19.65 11.79 -2.92
CA GLU A 165 -20.51 12.62 -2.09
C GLU A 165 -19.77 13.85 -1.56
N GLU A 166 -18.50 13.69 -1.12
CA GLU A 166 -17.67 14.81 -0.70
C GLU A 166 -17.27 15.69 -1.87
N ALA A 167 -16.91 15.12 -3.01
CA ALA A 167 -16.59 15.88 -4.22
C ALA A 167 -17.77 16.77 -4.66
N LYS A 168 -19.01 16.28 -4.57
CA LYS A 168 -20.21 17.07 -4.86
C LYS A 168 -20.38 18.26 -3.90
N LYS A 169 -20.03 18.12 -2.62
CA LYS A 169 -20.08 19.22 -1.63
C LYS A 169 -19.02 20.29 -1.92
N ILE A 170 -17.84 19.87 -2.41
CA ILE A 170 -16.75 20.77 -2.80
C ILE A 170 -17.14 21.60 -4.03
N GLY A 171 -18.00 21.04 -4.90
CA GLY A 171 -18.47 21.66 -6.13
C GLY A 171 -17.55 21.42 -7.32
N ALA A 172 -17.56 22.34 -8.30
CA ALA A 172 -16.81 22.16 -9.54
C ALA A 172 -15.31 22.02 -9.27
N VAL A 173 -14.73 20.95 -9.80
CA VAL A 173 -13.31 20.59 -9.73
C VAL A 173 -12.78 20.48 -11.15
N ASP A 174 -11.62 21.06 -11.42
CA ASP A 174 -11.01 21.02 -12.75
C ASP A 174 -10.12 19.78 -12.96
N PHE A 175 -9.44 19.32 -11.89
CA PHE A 175 -8.47 18.26 -11.97
C PHE A 175 -8.65 17.24 -10.84
N LEU A 176 -8.58 15.95 -11.20
CA LEU A 176 -8.51 14.83 -10.24
C LEU A 176 -7.09 14.29 -10.19
N VAL A 177 -6.56 14.06 -8.99
CA VAL A 177 -5.22 13.51 -8.77
C VAL A 177 -5.28 12.02 -8.56
N GLN A 178 -4.42 11.30 -9.25
CA GLN A 178 -4.15 9.88 -9.00
C GLN A 178 -2.67 9.67 -8.66
N GLY A 179 -2.43 8.82 -7.67
CA GLY A 179 -1.08 8.40 -7.25
C GLY A 179 -0.51 7.25 -8.09
N THR A 180 -0.86 7.16 -9.38
CA THR A 180 -0.34 6.15 -10.31
C THR A 180 1.17 6.23 -10.40
N ILE A 181 1.85 5.09 -10.29
CA ILE A 181 3.30 4.96 -10.46
C ILE A 181 3.62 4.13 -11.70
N TYR A 182 4.89 4.11 -12.12
CA TYR A 182 5.29 3.48 -13.38
C TYR A 182 4.99 1.97 -13.47
N PRO A 183 5.13 1.16 -12.42
CA PRO A 183 4.68 -0.23 -12.41
C PRO A 183 3.20 -0.40 -12.76
N ASP A 184 2.31 0.46 -12.24
CA ASP A 184 0.87 0.42 -12.56
C ASP A 184 0.61 0.64 -14.05
N VAL A 185 1.42 1.51 -14.68
CA VAL A 185 1.34 1.80 -16.12
C VAL A 185 1.74 0.58 -16.96
N ILE A 186 2.84 -0.09 -16.56
CA ILE A 186 3.33 -1.28 -17.25
C ILE A 186 2.31 -2.42 -17.14
N GLU A 187 1.78 -2.64 -15.95
CA GLU A 187 0.81 -3.71 -15.69
C GLU A 187 -0.54 -3.49 -16.38
N SER A 188 -0.96 -2.23 -16.54
CA SER A 188 -2.22 -1.86 -17.19
C SER A 188 -2.17 -2.00 -18.73
N GLY A 189 -0.98 -2.17 -19.30
CA GLY A 189 -0.74 -2.17 -20.76
C GLY A 189 -0.76 -0.77 -21.36
N LEU A 190 -0.06 -0.59 -22.49
CA LEU A 190 0.06 0.70 -23.21
C LEU A 190 -1.19 1.07 -24.04
N GLY A 191 -2.34 0.47 -23.79
CA GLY A 191 -3.59 0.73 -24.51
C GLY A 191 -4.28 2.04 -24.09
N LYS A 192 -4.93 2.72 -25.04
CA LYS A 192 -5.69 3.98 -24.88
C LYS A 192 -6.92 3.86 -23.98
N SER A 193 -7.20 2.70 -23.42
CA SER A 193 -8.24 2.45 -22.42
C SER A 193 -7.54 1.84 -21.24
N ALA A 194 -7.10 2.69 -20.31
CA ALA A 194 -6.70 2.23 -18.99
C ALA A 194 -7.91 1.55 -18.35
N VAL A 195 -8.07 0.25 -18.60
CA VAL A 195 -8.84 -0.60 -17.71
C VAL A 195 -8.03 -0.60 -16.43
N ILE A 196 -8.39 0.31 -15.53
CA ILE A 196 -7.83 0.41 -14.20
C ILE A 196 -8.04 -0.96 -13.56
N LYS A 197 -6.95 -1.71 -13.40
CA LYS A 197 -6.99 -3.01 -12.75
C LYS A 197 -7.62 -2.85 -11.37
N SER A 198 -8.63 -3.63 -11.11
CA SER A 198 -9.47 -3.65 -9.93
C SER A 198 -8.73 -3.97 -8.61
N HIS A 199 -7.42 -4.11 -8.60
CA HIS A 199 -6.66 -4.57 -7.43
C HIS A 199 -5.85 -3.50 -6.70
N HIS A 200 -5.55 -2.36 -7.32
CA HIS A 200 -4.85 -1.25 -6.68
C HIS A 200 -5.60 0.09 -6.72
N ASN A 201 -6.49 0.27 -7.69
CA ASN A 201 -7.52 1.29 -7.64
C ASN A 201 -8.86 0.59 -7.43
N VAL A 202 -9.26 0.46 -6.20
CA VAL A 202 -10.54 -0.12 -5.81
C VAL A 202 -11.63 0.84 -6.28
N GLY A 203 -12.25 0.49 -7.40
CA GLY A 203 -13.35 1.21 -7.98
C GLY A 203 -12.96 2.14 -9.13
N GLY A 204 -13.77 2.16 -10.17
CA GLY A 204 -13.62 3.04 -11.34
C GLY A 204 -13.56 4.52 -10.96
N LEU A 205 -13.26 5.35 -11.94
CA LEU A 205 -13.40 6.81 -11.81
C LEU A 205 -14.82 7.16 -11.37
N PRO A 206 -14.98 8.17 -10.48
CA PRO A 206 -16.30 8.63 -10.09
C PRO A 206 -17.12 9.02 -11.32
N ASP A 207 -18.25 8.35 -11.53
CA ASP A 207 -19.13 8.60 -12.70
C ASP A 207 -19.76 9.99 -12.71
N TYR A 208 -19.69 10.71 -11.57
CA TYR A 208 -20.41 11.96 -11.34
C TYR A 208 -19.53 13.17 -11.04
N VAL A 209 -18.19 13.03 -11.05
CA VAL A 209 -17.28 14.17 -10.90
C VAL A 209 -16.87 14.63 -12.28
N ASP A 210 -17.45 15.76 -12.72
CA ASP A 210 -17.07 16.40 -13.98
C ASP A 210 -15.75 17.15 -13.78
N PHE A 211 -14.64 16.55 -14.24
CA PHE A 211 -13.29 17.13 -14.21
C PHE A 211 -12.71 17.16 -15.63
N LYS A 212 -11.84 18.13 -15.88
CA LYS A 212 -11.24 18.33 -17.21
C LYS A 212 -10.20 17.28 -17.53
N GLU A 213 -9.38 16.93 -16.52
CA GLU A 213 -8.23 16.05 -16.70
C GLU A 213 -7.79 15.38 -15.39
N ILE A 214 -7.19 14.18 -15.53
CA ILE A 214 -6.51 13.48 -14.45
C ILE A 214 -5.04 13.94 -14.40
N VAL A 215 -4.54 14.22 -13.21
CA VAL A 215 -3.14 14.59 -12.96
C VAL A 215 -2.45 13.43 -12.25
N GLU A 216 -1.43 12.87 -12.85
CA GLU A 216 -0.65 11.73 -12.36
C GLU A 216 0.82 12.13 -12.19
N PRO A 217 1.20 12.84 -11.12
CA PRO A 217 2.54 13.42 -11.00
C PRO A 217 3.65 12.38 -10.82
N LEU A 218 3.31 11.13 -10.47
CA LEU A 218 4.26 10.07 -10.17
C LEU A 218 4.34 9.00 -11.26
N ARG A 219 3.62 9.18 -12.37
CA ARG A 219 3.42 8.18 -13.42
C ARG A 219 4.71 7.59 -14.01
N LEU A 220 5.82 8.33 -13.96
CA LEU A 220 7.11 7.91 -14.49
C LEU A 220 8.06 7.36 -13.41
N LEU A 221 7.65 7.30 -12.16
CA LEU A 221 8.49 6.89 -11.05
C LEU A 221 8.25 5.46 -10.63
N PHE A 222 9.34 4.78 -10.27
CA PHE A 222 9.29 3.55 -9.51
C PHE A 222 9.07 3.83 -8.01
N LYS A 223 8.65 2.82 -7.27
CA LYS A 223 8.33 2.94 -5.84
C LYS A 223 9.46 3.53 -5.00
N ASP A 224 10.70 3.12 -5.28
CA ASP A 224 11.87 3.62 -4.56
C ASP A 224 12.19 5.08 -4.89
N GLU A 225 11.90 5.51 -6.12
CA GLU A 225 12.02 6.91 -6.52
C GLU A 225 10.94 7.76 -5.85
N VAL A 226 9.70 7.27 -5.75
CA VAL A 226 8.63 7.93 -5.00
C VAL A 226 9.03 8.15 -3.55
N ARG A 227 9.65 7.17 -2.90
CA ARG A 227 10.16 7.31 -1.53
C ARG A 227 11.24 8.39 -1.43
N LYS A 228 12.20 8.43 -2.36
CA LYS A 228 13.23 9.47 -2.41
C LYS A 228 12.62 10.86 -2.56
N VAL A 229 11.67 11.02 -3.47
CA VAL A 229 10.89 12.26 -3.63
C VAL A 229 10.16 12.62 -2.34
N GLY A 230 9.56 11.66 -1.66
CA GLY A 230 8.89 11.87 -0.38
C GLY A 230 9.82 12.45 0.70
N LEU A 231 11.03 11.90 0.82
CA LEU A 231 12.05 12.41 1.74
C LEU A 231 12.50 13.83 1.37
N GLU A 232 12.74 14.09 0.08
CA GLU A 232 13.13 15.41 -0.42
C GLU A 232 12.05 16.47 -0.16
N LEU A 233 10.78 16.09 -0.23
CA LEU A 233 9.63 16.94 0.08
C LEU A 233 9.44 17.20 1.57
N GLY A 234 10.19 16.52 2.43
CA GLY A 234 10.11 16.63 3.89
C GLY A 234 8.95 15.84 4.51
N ILE A 235 8.42 14.83 3.81
CA ILE A 235 7.43 13.94 4.38
C ILE A 235 8.09 13.09 5.47
N PRO A 236 7.47 12.93 6.65
CA PRO A 236 8.05 12.14 7.73
C PRO A 236 8.45 10.73 7.29
N GLU A 237 9.62 10.28 7.72
CA GLU A 237 10.23 9.01 7.31
C GLU A 237 9.31 7.81 7.58
N TYR A 238 8.57 7.83 8.70
CA TYR A 238 7.61 6.76 9.04
C TYR A 238 6.42 6.67 8.07
N LEU A 239 6.07 7.75 7.36
CA LEU A 239 5.07 7.71 6.28
C LEU A 239 5.68 7.25 4.97
N VAL A 240 6.89 7.71 4.64
CA VAL A 240 7.59 7.34 3.40
C VAL A 240 7.93 5.85 3.36
N PHE A 241 8.40 5.29 4.48
CA PHE A 241 8.76 3.87 4.59
C PHE A 241 7.67 3.01 5.21
N ARG A 242 6.45 3.54 5.31
CA ARG A 242 5.30 2.76 5.75
C ARG A 242 5.18 1.50 4.90
N GLN A 243 4.96 0.37 5.58
CA GLN A 243 4.72 -0.90 4.90
C GLN A 243 3.50 -0.83 4.00
N PRO A 244 3.48 -1.60 2.90
CA PRO A 244 2.28 -1.76 2.08
C PRO A 244 1.06 -2.08 2.95
N PHE A 245 -0.03 -1.43 2.64
CA PHE A 245 -1.31 -1.68 3.29
C PHE A 245 -2.35 -1.90 2.20
N PRO A 246 -3.11 -2.98 2.25
CA PRO A 246 -4.05 -3.30 1.19
C PRO A 246 -5.17 -2.26 1.13
N GLY A 247 -5.71 -2.01 -0.07
CA GLY A 247 -6.83 -1.07 -0.26
C GLY A 247 -8.05 -1.36 0.63
N PRO A 248 -8.47 -2.64 0.81
CA PRO A 248 -9.53 -3.01 1.74
C PRO A 248 -9.17 -2.88 3.23
N GLY A 249 -7.96 -2.46 3.55
CA GLY A 249 -7.51 -2.27 4.92
C GLY A 249 -7.50 -3.57 5.73
N LEU A 250 -7.85 -3.46 7.01
CA LEU A 250 -7.95 -4.61 7.92
C LEU A 250 -9.10 -5.56 7.58
N GLY A 251 -10.00 -5.19 6.66
CA GLY A 251 -11.12 -6.05 6.25
C GLY A 251 -10.69 -7.41 5.74
N ILE A 252 -9.54 -7.49 5.05
CA ILE A 252 -8.95 -8.74 4.53
C ILE A 252 -7.94 -9.40 5.49
N ARG A 253 -7.78 -8.86 6.69
CA ARG A 253 -7.01 -9.45 7.79
C ARG A 253 -7.92 -10.01 8.89
N ILE A 254 -9.23 -10.04 8.64
CA ILE A 254 -10.25 -10.62 9.50
C ILE A 254 -10.96 -11.71 8.69
N ILE A 255 -10.65 -12.97 8.97
CA ILE A 255 -11.32 -14.09 8.32
C ILE A 255 -12.78 -14.12 8.74
N GLY A 256 -13.70 -14.23 7.76
CA GLY A 256 -15.14 -14.18 7.97
C GLY A 256 -15.67 -12.75 8.18
N GLU A 257 -16.83 -12.61 8.81
CA GLU A 257 -17.50 -11.33 8.99
C GLU A 257 -16.65 -10.28 9.71
N VAL A 258 -16.67 -9.05 9.17
CA VAL A 258 -15.98 -7.88 9.74
C VAL A 258 -16.91 -7.13 10.70
N THR A 259 -16.48 -6.96 11.95
CA THR A 259 -17.19 -6.16 12.94
C THR A 259 -16.26 -5.15 13.61
N ALA A 260 -16.81 -4.09 14.18
CA ALA A 260 -16.03 -3.08 14.91
C ALA A 260 -15.19 -3.69 16.06
N GLU A 261 -15.72 -4.72 16.74
CA GLU A 261 -14.99 -5.44 17.78
C GLU A 261 -13.78 -6.19 17.22
N LYS A 262 -13.96 -6.95 16.13
CA LYS A 262 -12.88 -7.70 15.49
C LYS A 262 -11.81 -6.78 14.90
N VAL A 263 -12.23 -5.66 14.30
CA VAL A 263 -11.30 -4.64 13.80
C VAL A 263 -10.45 -4.09 14.94
N ARG A 264 -11.04 -3.74 16.08
CA ARG A 264 -10.29 -3.27 17.25
C ARG A 264 -9.27 -4.31 17.74
N ILE A 265 -9.65 -5.58 17.79
CA ILE A 265 -8.73 -6.66 18.16
C ILE A 265 -7.53 -6.69 17.22
N VAL A 266 -7.75 -6.64 15.92
CA VAL A 266 -6.65 -6.64 14.94
C VAL A 266 -5.82 -5.38 15.05
N GLN A 267 -6.43 -4.20 15.20
CA GLN A 267 -5.73 -2.93 15.39
C GLN A 267 -4.78 -2.98 16.58
N ASP A 268 -5.25 -3.46 17.72
CA ASP A 268 -4.46 -3.54 18.95
C ASP A 268 -3.35 -4.58 18.82
N ALA A 269 -3.64 -5.76 18.30
CA ALA A 269 -2.66 -6.82 18.09
C ALA A 269 -1.57 -6.43 17.06
N ASP A 270 -1.96 -5.82 15.93
CA ASP A 270 -1.05 -5.33 14.89
C ASP A 270 -0.14 -4.21 15.42
N ALA A 271 -0.69 -3.29 16.19
CA ALA A 271 0.10 -2.22 16.80
C ALA A 271 1.18 -2.77 17.75
N ILE A 272 0.83 -3.74 18.61
CA ILE A 272 1.79 -4.41 19.51
C ILE A 272 2.88 -5.14 18.68
N TYR A 273 2.45 -5.88 17.66
CA TYR A 273 3.38 -6.63 16.83
C TYR A 273 4.37 -5.71 16.12
N ARG A 274 3.88 -4.67 15.48
CA ARG A 274 4.72 -3.70 14.77
C ARG A 274 5.67 -2.97 15.72
N GLU A 275 5.22 -2.61 16.91
CA GLU A 275 6.04 -1.96 17.91
C GLU A 275 7.22 -2.85 18.36
N GLU A 276 6.96 -4.12 18.67
CA GLU A 276 8.01 -5.04 19.14
C GLU A 276 8.99 -5.43 18.02
N ILE A 277 8.52 -5.58 16.79
CA ILE A 277 9.38 -5.80 15.61
C ILE A 277 10.32 -4.62 15.40
N ALA A 278 9.81 -3.39 15.46
CA ALA A 278 10.63 -2.18 15.32
C ALA A 278 11.64 -2.03 16.47
N LYS A 279 11.23 -2.28 17.72
CA LYS A 279 12.13 -2.27 18.88
C LYS A 279 13.28 -3.30 18.77
N ALA A 280 12.98 -4.43 18.15
CA ALA A 280 14.00 -5.47 17.92
C ALA A 280 14.92 -5.17 16.71
N GLY A 281 14.60 -4.13 15.90
CA GLY A 281 15.38 -3.73 14.74
C GLY A 281 15.32 -4.73 13.57
N VAL A 282 14.32 -5.62 13.54
CA VAL A 282 14.16 -6.62 12.48
C VAL A 282 13.26 -6.16 11.35
N ASP A 283 12.57 -5.03 11.52
CA ASP A 283 11.65 -4.42 10.56
C ASP A 283 12.25 -4.14 9.19
N LYS A 284 13.56 -3.77 9.16
CA LYS A 284 14.25 -3.35 7.92
C LYS A 284 14.45 -4.48 6.90
N ARG A 285 14.44 -5.74 7.35
CA ARG A 285 14.58 -6.90 6.45
C ARG A 285 13.26 -7.47 5.99
N LEU A 286 12.15 -7.03 6.61
CA LEU A 286 10.82 -7.56 6.35
C LEU A 286 10.14 -6.78 5.23
N GLY A 287 9.64 -7.50 4.22
CA GLY A 287 8.82 -6.90 3.17
C GLY A 287 7.44 -6.51 3.69
N GLN A 288 6.84 -7.39 4.50
CA GLN A 288 5.55 -7.13 5.13
C GLN A 288 5.42 -7.95 6.43
N TYR A 289 4.80 -7.36 7.45
CA TYR A 289 4.44 -8.05 8.69
C TYR A 289 3.20 -7.43 9.32
N PHE A 290 2.32 -8.25 9.88
CA PHE A 290 1.03 -7.83 10.42
C PHE A 290 0.40 -8.90 11.31
N ALA A 291 -0.65 -8.52 12.04
CA ALA A 291 -1.54 -9.42 12.74
C ALA A 291 -2.85 -9.61 11.95
N ALA A 292 -3.39 -10.82 11.96
CA ALA A 292 -4.68 -11.18 11.38
C ALA A 292 -5.55 -11.93 12.39
N LEU A 293 -6.88 -11.78 12.28
CA LEU A 293 -7.82 -12.50 13.10
C LEU A 293 -8.35 -13.72 12.35
N THR A 294 -8.07 -14.92 12.88
CA THR A 294 -8.39 -16.18 12.21
C THR A 294 -9.85 -16.61 12.33
N ASN A 295 -10.68 -15.88 13.07
CA ASN A 295 -12.03 -16.26 13.48
C ASN A 295 -12.10 -17.58 14.31
N MET A 296 -10.97 -18.27 14.50
CA MET A 296 -10.88 -19.43 15.37
C MET A 296 -10.99 -19.00 16.83
N ARG A 297 -11.79 -19.74 17.61
CA ARG A 297 -11.86 -19.58 19.07
C ARG A 297 -11.27 -20.78 19.78
N SER A 298 -10.67 -20.57 20.91
CA SER A 298 -10.10 -21.61 21.74
C SER A 298 -10.37 -21.40 23.23
N VAL A 299 -10.32 -22.49 23.97
CA VAL A 299 -10.38 -22.42 25.44
C VAL A 299 -9.05 -21.91 25.97
N GLY A 300 -9.12 -20.92 26.85
CA GLY A 300 -8.00 -20.39 27.61
C GLY A 300 -8.29 -20.40 29.11
N VAL A 301 -7.28 -20.10 29.91
CA VAL A 301 -7.39 -19.91 31.34
C VAL A 301 -6.77 -18.57 31.70
N MET A 302 -7.55 -17.68 32.28
CA MET A 302 -7.12 -16.35 32.72
C MET A 302 -7.42 -16.22 34.22
N GLY A 303 -6.39 -16.37 35.05
CA GLY A 303 -6.55 -16.53 36.48
C GLY A 303 -7.33 -17.83 36.78
N ASP A 304 -8.42 -17.72 37.53
CA ASP A 304 -9.27 -18.87 37.91
C ASP A 304 -10.43 -19.12 36.93
N PHE A 305 -10.52 -18.35 35.84
CA PHE A 305 -11.64 -18.44 34.91
C PHE A 305 -11.22 -19.06 33.58
N ARG A 306 -12.11 -19.88 33.01
CA ARG A 306 -12.01 -20.31 31.63
C ARG A 306 -12.52 -19.21 30.70
N THR A 307 -11.78 -18.99 29.63
CA THR A 307 -12.18 -18.11 28.53
C THR A 307 -12.41 -18.90 27.23
N TYR A 308 -13.18 -18.33 26.33
CA TYR A 308 -13.39 -18.87 24.98
C TYR A 308 -13.28 -17.72 23.98
N ASP A 309 -12.04 -17.40 23.66
CA ASP A 309 -11.66 -16.19 22.92
C ASP A 309 -10.97 -16.50 21.60
N TYR A 310 -10.70 -15.45 20.84
CA TYR A 310 -10.11 -15.54 19.51
C TYR A 310 -8.63 -15.91 19.54
N ALA A 311 -8.19 -16.52 18.42
CA ALA A 311 -6.79 -16.69 18.06
C ALA A 311 -6.37 -15.66 17.02
N VAL A 312 -5.25 -14.99 17.29
CA VAL A 312 -4.59 -14.08 16.37
C VAL A 312 -3.43 -14.80 15.68
N ALA A 313 -3.31 -14.65 14.36
CA ALA A 313 -2.16 -15.08 13.60
C ALA A 313 -1.22 -13.89 13.37
N LEU A 314 0.07 -14.10 13.62
CA LEU A 314 1.14 -13.19 13.24
C LEU A 314 1.74 -13.66 11.92
N ARG A 315 1.95 -12.75 11.00
CA ARG A 315 2.58 -12.99 9.72
C ARG A 315 3.75 -12.06 9.54
N ALA A 316 4.89 -12.57 9.10
CA ALA A 316 5.99 -11.77 8.57
C ALA A 316 6.61 -12.51 7.39
N VAL A 317 6.95 -11.75 6.34
CA VAL A 317 7.56 -12.30 5.13
C VAL A 317 8.76 -11.46 4.68
N GLU A 318 9.75 -12.17 4.16
CA GLU A 318 10.85 -11.59 3.39
C GLU A 318 10.52 -11.75 1.90
N THR A 319 10.61 -10.66 1.17
CA THR A 319 10.32 -10.62 -0.26
C THR A 319 11.00 -9.42 -0.91
N SER A 320 11.38 -9.57 -2.17
CA SER A 320 11.95 -8.48 -2.98
C SER A 320 10.94 -7.91 -3.98
N ASP A 321 10.02 -8.72 -4.46
CA ASP A 321 9.14 -8.42 -5.59
C ASP A 321 7.65 -8.63 -5.32
N PHE A 322 7.29 -9.14 -4.13
CA PHE A 322 5.93 -9.55 -3.74
C PHE A 322 5.30 -10.65 -4.63
N MET A 323 6.00 -11.12 -5.65
CA MET A 323 5.58 -12.28 -6.46
C MET A 323 5.86 -13.58 -5.71
N THR A 324 7.04 -13.66 -5.08
CA THR A 324 7.42 -14.74 -4.17
C THR A 324 7.72 -14.15 -2.80
N ALA A 325 7.46 -14.92 -1.76
CA ALA A 325 7.74 -14.51 -0.39
C ALA A 325 8.00 -15.73 0.50
N GLU A 326 8.99 -15.63 1.35
CA GLU A 326 9.28 -16.64 2.36
C GLU A 326 8.84 -16.14 3.74
N ALA A 327 8.39 -17.06 4.60
CA ALA A 327 8.09 -16.70 5.97
C ALA A 327 9.39 -16.27 6.67
N ALA A 328 9.37 -15.09 7.28
CA ALA A 328 10.55 -14.53 7.93
C ALA A 328 10.85 -15.24 9.25
N GLU A 329 12.11 -15.45 9.53
CA GLU A 329 12.55 -15.98 10.82
C GLU A 329 12.61 -14.83 11.85
N ILE A 330 11.59 -14.75 12.71
CA ILE A 330 11.54 -13.78 13.81
C ILE A 330 12.15 -14.41 15.07
N PRO A 331 13.06 -13.70 15.77
CA PRO A 331 13.64 -14.21 17.02
C PRO A 331 12.57 -14.65 18.01
N TRP A 332 12.77 -15.82 18.61
CA TRP A 332 11.77 -16.43 19.49
C TRP A 332 11.40 -15.54 20.69
N GLU A 333 12.36 -14.85 21.27
CA GLU A 333 12.13 -13.90 22.36
C GLU A 333 11.23 -12.73 21.95
N VAL A 334 11.29 -12.28 20.68
CA VAL A 334 10.41 -11.23 20.14
C VAL A 334 8.99 -11.77 20.02
N LEU A 335 8.83 -12.98 19.44
CA LEU A 335 7.52 -13.62 19.31
C LEU A 335 6.89 -13.88 20.69
N GLN A 336 7.67 -14.35 21.66
CA GLN A 336 7.18 -14.55 23.04
C GLN A 336 6.73 -13.23 23.67
N LYS A 337 7.47 -12.16 23.47
CA LYS A 337 7.10 -10.84 24.01
C LYS A 337 5.83 -10.31 23.36
N VAL A 338 5.71 -10.43 22.04
CA VAL A 338 4.50 -10.07 21.30
C VAL A 338 3.30 -10.86 21.80
N MET A 339 3.43 -12.19 21.90
CA MET A 339 2.37 -13.07 22.40
C MET A 339 1.94 -12.67 23.81
N ASN A 340 2.88 -12.46 24.72
CA ASN A 340 2.58 -12.07 26.09
C ASN A 340 1.83 -10.73 26.16
N ARG A 341 2.25 -9.75 25.36
CA ARG A 341 1.58 -8.46 25.29
C ARG A 341 0.17 -8.59 24.70
N ILE A 342 0.02 -9.29 23.56
CA ILE A 342 -1.29 -9.46 22.92
C ILE A 342 -2.28 -10.12 23.88
N VAL A 343 -1.91 -11.22 24.51
CA VAL A 343 -2.82 -11.96 25.43
C VAL A 343 -3.19 -11.13 26.66
N ASN A 344 -2.30 -10.28 27.16
CA ASN A 344 -2.58 -9.47 28.36
C ASN A 344 -3.21 -8.11 28.05
N GLU A 345 -2.93 -7.50 26.90
CA GLU A 345 -3.36 -6.14 26.58
C GLU A 345 -4.58 -6.11 25.63
N VAL A 346 -4.77 -7.16 24.80
CA VAL A 346 -5.86 -7.22 23.80
C VAL A 346 -7.02 -8.07 24.34
N LYS A 347 -8.11 -7.41 24.71
CA LYS A 347 -9.30 -8.09 25.22
C LYS A 347 -9.94 -8.96 24.12
N GLY A 348 -10.28 -10.21 24.48
CA GLY A 348 -10.93 -11.16 23.57
C GLY A 348 -9.96 -12.03 22.77
N VAL A 349 -8.67 -12.05 23.17
CA VAL A 349 -7.63 -12.91 22.56
C VAL A 349 -6.98 -13.75 23.66
N ASN A 350 -6.92 -15.07 23.45
CA ASN A 350 -6.25 -15.99 24.37
C ASN A 350 -5.20 -16.88 23.67
N ARG A 351 -4.99 -16.70 22.38
CA ARG A 351 -4.04 -17.51 21.58
C ARG A 351 -3.38 -16.68 20.49
N VAL A 352 -2.08 -16.89 20.32
CA VAL A 352 -1.30 -16.30 19.23
C VAL A 352 -0.60 -17.41 18.47
N MET A 353 -0.64 -17.35 17.14
CA MET A 353 0.02 -18.28 16.23
C MET A 353 0.95 -17.51 15.31
N TYR A 354 1.94 -18.18 14.74
CA TYR A 354 2.81 -17.61 13.71
C TYR A 354 2.67 -18.42 12.42
N ASP A 355 2.38 -17.75 11.31
CA ASP A 355 2.19 -18.37 10.01
C ASP A 355 3.54 -18.54 9.29
N LEU A 356 3.90 -19.81 9.00
CA LEU A 356 5.14 -20.22 8.34
C LEU A 356 4.99 -20.44 6.84
N THR A 357 3.82 -20.13 6.25
CA THR A 357 3.53 -20.46 4.86
C THR A 357 4.23 -19.50 3.91
N SER A 358 4.95 -20.03 2.92
CA SER A 358 5.57 -19.25 1.85
C SER A 358 4.58 -18.90 0.74
N LYS A 359 4.90 -17.93 -0.10
CA LYS A 359 4.20 -17.64 -1.35
C LYS A 359 5.09 -18.03 -2.54
N PRO A 360 4.69 -18.94 -3.45
CA PRO A 360 3.57 -19.87 -3.26
C PRO A 360 3.83 -20.87 -2.13
N SER A 361 2.89 -21.65 -1.60
CA SER A 361 1.51 -21.92 -2.03
C SER A 361 0.47 -20.95 -1.42
N GLY A 362 0.78 -20.29 -0.32
CA GLY A 362 -0.09 -19.28 0.25
C GLY A 362 0.02 -17.92 -0.44
N THR A 363 -0.79 -16.97 0.00
CA THR A 363 -0.67 -15.55 -0.32
C THR A 363 0.02 -14.82 0.83
N ILE A 364 0.39 -13.55 0.66
CA ILE A 364 0.93 -12.74 1.77
C ILE A 364 -0.20 -12.35 2.71
N GLU A 365 -1.27 -11.73 2.19
CA GLU A 365 -2.48 -11.43 2.95
C GLU A 365 -3.32 -12.69 3.15
N PHE A 366 -4.22 -12.71 4.15
CA PHE A 366 -5.04 -13.87 4.49
C PHE A 366 -6.29 -14.00 3.61
N GLU A 367 -6.82 -12.87 3.12
CA GLU A 367 -7.97 -12.81 2.21
C GLU A 367 -7.76 -11.82 1.05
#